data_f85b271ed08f74738aa770dadc267aba
#
_entry.id   f85b271ed08f74738aa770dadc267aba
#
_cell.length_a   1.000
_cell.length_b   1.000
_cell.length_c   1.000
_cell.angle_alpha   90.00
_cell.angle_beta   90.00
_cell.angle_gamma   90.00
#
_symmetry.space_group_name_H-M   'P 1'
#
loop_
_entity.id
_entity.type
_entity.pdbx_description
1 polymer ?
#
loop_
_entity_poly.entity_id
_entity_poly.type
_entity_poly.pdbx_seq_one_letter_code
_entity_poly.pdbx_strand_id
1 'polypeptide(L)'
;MKIAVVSPHGEDAGLSLGLAIGVWLQQGHAVEVVSCFTRSEHAPFSDADSVHANDRMSFVTALRRREAEDWRRQYRSAKLTITDLNLKDARLRLHCAAEDVTSIAVNEADKAFAKIHTALERSRAGAVVFPLALGGHADHRTAMLAAAAPVGTMAVAFYEDLPDAAAAEAAIEEQTRTVAEAMSTQLVPVFAGDPVDVSAAETSKRRQALCFVSQLEDAQVELVAGFCTGYGGRERLWANPAWLVSFPETRTA
;
A
#
# COMPACT_ATOMS: atom_id res chain seq x y z
N MET A 1 -15.25 6.36 -11.55
CA MET A 1 -15.02 6.92 -10.20
C MET A 1 -13.53 7.15 -10.02
N LYS A 2 -13.10 7.94 -9.02
CA LYS A 2 -11.70 8.02 -8.59
C LYS A 2 -11.50 7.22 -7.31
N ILE A 3 -10.46 6.39 -7.25
CA ILE A 3 -10.04 5.61 -6.10
C ILE A 3 -8.71 6.18 -5.60
N ALA A 4 -8.61 6.53 -4.32
CA ALA A 4 -7.34 6.87 -3.69
C ALA A 4 -6.77 5.64 -2.99
N VAL A 5 -5.49 5.36 -3.17
CA VAL A 5 -4.76 4.29 -2.49
C VAL A 5 -3.73 4.94 -1.59
N VAL A 6 -3.85 4.78 -0.29
CA VAL A 6 -2.85 5.25 0.67
C VAL A 6 -1.72 4.22 0.72
N SER A 7 -0.54 4.64 0.28
CA SER A 7 0.68 3.83 0.26
C SER A 7 1.65 4.40 1.30
N PRO A 8 1.92 3.71 2.40
CA PRO A 8 2.88 4.16 3.40
C PRO A 8 4.22 4.53 2.75
N HIS A 9 4.75 3.65 1.93
CA HIS A 9 5.98 3.88 1.17
C HIS A 9 5.71 3.85 -0.33
N GLY A 10 6.74 4.05 -1.14
CA GLY A 10 6.60 4.13 -2.59
C GLY A 10 6.24 2.81 -3.29
N GLU A 11 6.60 1.69 -2.68
CA GLU A 11 6.40 0.34 -3.21
C GLU A 11 5.09 -0.32 -2.79
N ASP A 12 4.51 -0.01 -1.62
CA ASP A 12 3.43 -0.80 -0.99
C ASP A 12 2.21 -0.99 -1.90
N ALA A 13 1.76 0.08 -2.57
CA ALA A 13 0.64 -0.01 -3.51
C ALA A 13 0.99 -0.92 -4.72
N GLY A 14 2.23 -0.89 -5.19
CA GLY A 14 2.69 -1.72 -6.29
C GLY A 14 2.79 -3.18 -5.91
N LEU A 15 3.32 -3.46 -4.73
CA LEU A 15 3.49 -4.81 -4.22
C LEU A 15 2.16 -5.45 -3.85
N SER A 16 1.24 -4.70 -3.22
CA SER A 16 0.01 -5.24 -2.64
C SER A 16 -1.19 -5.17 -3.56
N LEU A 17 -1.26 -4.17 -4.46
CA LEU A 17 -2.45 -3.84 -5.26
C LEU A 17 -2.21 -3.73 -6.76
N GLY A 18 -1.05 -4.16 -7.23
CA GLY A 18 -0.70 -3.95 -8.63
C GLY A 18 -1.68 -4.57 -9.62
N LEU A 19 -2.25 -5.74 -9.34
CA LEU A 19 -3.26 -6.37 -10.19
C LEU A 19 -4.62 -5.66 -10.06
N ALA A 20 -5.05 -5.36 -8.83
CA ALA A 20 -6.31 -4.66 -8.56
C ALA A 20 -6.35 -3.27 -9.22
N ILE A 21 -5.24 -2.51 -9.14
CA ILE A 21 -5.09 -1.23 -9.84
C ILE A 21 -5.26 -1.41 -11.36
N GLY A 22 -4.66 -2.47 -11.93
CA GLY A 22 -4.84 -2.79 -13.35
C GLY A 22 -6.30 -3.01 -13.72
N VAL A 23 -7.03 -3.77 -12.91
CA VAL A 23 -8.47 -4.02 -13.11
C VAL A 23 -9.28 -2.73 -13.00
N TRP A 24 -9.07 -1.92 -11.97
CA TRP A 24 -9.79 -0.64 -11.82
C TRP A 24 -9.56 0.31 -13.00
N LEU A 25 -8.33 0.37 -13.52
CA LEU A 25 -8.02 1.18 -14.70
C LEU A 25 -8.73 0.66 -15.96
N GLN A 26 -8.83 -0.68 -16.13
CA GLN A 26 -9.56 -1.30 -17.23
C GLN A 26 -11.07 -1.06 -17.13
N GLN A 27 -11.63 -1.04 -15.93
CA GLN A 27 -13.01 -0.68 -15.62
C GLN A 27 -13.29 0.83 -15.81
N GLY A 28 -12.27 1.61 -16.14
CA GLY A 28 -12.41 3.03 -16.44
C GLY A 28 -12.27 3.95 -15.22
N HIS A 29 -11.97 3.42 -14.04
CA HIS A 29 -11.68 4.24 -12.85
C HIS A 29 -10.38 5.02 -13.02
N ALA A 30 -10.26 6.15 -12.32
CA ALA A 30 -8.98 6.82 -12.08
C ALA A 30 -8.43 6.35 -10.73
N VAL A 31 -7.13 6.11 -10.66
CA VAL A 31 -6.46 5.70 -9.42
C VAL A 31 -5.40 6.74 -9.07
N GLU A 32 -5.44 7.23 -7.84
CA GLU A 32 -4.40 8.08 -7.26
C GLU A 32 -3.72 7.35 -6.12
N VAL A 33 -2.43 7.06 -6.26
CA VAL A 33 -1.60 6.55 -5.17
C VAL A 33 -1.08 7.73 -4.37
N VAL A 34 -1.45 7.79 -3.09
CA VAL A 34 -0.97 8.79 -2.14
C VAL A 34 0.20 8.16 -1.38
N SER A 35 1.43 8.37 -1.86
CA SER A 35 2.66 7.89 -1.23
C SER A 35 3.03 8.81 -0.07
N CYS A 36 3.06 8.26 1.15
CA CYS A 36 3.14 9.07 2.37
C CYS A 36 4.58 9.35 2.80
N PHE A 37 5.30 8.32 3.22
CA PHE A 37 6.61 8.41 3.90
C PHE A 37 7.74 8.10 2.92
N THR A 38 7.95 9.01 1.97
CA THR A 38 8.87 8.81 0.84
C THR A 38 10.29 9.32 1.10
N ARG A 39 10.51 10.11 2.18
CA ARG A 39 11.85 10.53 2.60
C ARG A 39 12.43 9.49 3.55
N SER A 40 13.41 8.74 3.06
CA SER A 40 14.01 7.61 3.76
C SER A 40 15.52 7.55 3.53
N GLU A 41 16.21 6.87 4.42
CA GLU A 41 17.62 6.43 4.27
C GLU A 41 17.69 4.90 4.07
N HIS A 42 16.55 4.22 4.01
CA HIS A 42 16.46 2.78 3.91
C HIS A 42 16.32 2.31 2.46
N ALA A 43 17.35 1.68 1.94
CA ALA A 43 17.39 1.00 0.66
C ALA A 43 18.42 -0.14 0.75
N PRO A 44 18.06 -1.26 1.42
CA PRO A 44 19.00 -2.28 1.87
C PRO A 44 19.69 -3.01 0.72
N PHE A 45 19.07 -3.07 -0.46
CA PHE A 45 19.59 -3.74 -1.64
C PHE A 45 20.10 -2.73 -2.69
N SER A 46 20.78 -1.67 -2.23
CA SER A 46 21.35 -0.62 -3.08
C SER A 46 22.72 -0.19 -2.58
N ASP A 47 23.39 0.69 -3.32
CA ASP A 47 24.68 1.27 -2.95
C ASP A 47 24.54 2.40 -1.90
N ALA A 48 23.41 2.51 -1.19
CA ALA A 48 23.13 3.58 -0.23
C ALA A 48 24.20 3.69 0.87
N ASP A 49 24.78 2.58 1.28
CA ASP A 49 25.82 2.54 2.32
C ASP A 49 27.17 3.10 1.83
N SER A 50 27.39 3.16 0.52
CA SER A 50 28.57 3.80 -0.08
C SER A 50 28.45 5.32 -0.21
N VAL A 51 27.21 5.87 -0.02
CA VAL A 51 26.93 7.29 -0.13
C VAL A 51 27.25 7.98 1.19
N HIS A 52 27.85 9.18 1.12
CA HIS A 52 28.13 9.99 2.31
C HIS A 52 26.85 10.24 3.12
N ALA A 53 26.93 10.17 4.46
CA ALA A 53 25.77 10.25 5.35
C ALA A 53 24.87 11.46 5.09
N ASN A 54 25.45 12.64 4.79
CA ASN A 54 24.68 13.86 4.52
C ASN A 54 23.85 13.80 3.23
N ASP A 55 24.22 12.93 2.29
CA ASP A 55 23.60 12.81 0.97
C ASP A 55 22.70 11.57 0.88
N ARG A 56 22.82 10.63 1.83
CA ARG A 56 22.12 9.33 1.82
C ARG A 56 20.61 9.48 1.69
N MET A 57 19.98 10.33 2.51
CA MET A 57 18.53 10.55 2.43
C MET A 57 18.10 11.06 1.05
N SER A 58 18.85 11.98 0.46
CA SER A 58 18.53 12.51 -0.87
C SER A 58 18.68 11.45 -1.95
N PHE A 59 19.76 10.66 -1.89
CA PHE A 59 20.03 9.55 -2.81
C PHE A 59 18.93 8.49 -2.74
N VAL A 60 18.63 7.96 -1.55
CA VAL A 60 17.62 6.93 -1.33
C VAL A 60 16.23 7.41 -1.73
N THR A 61 15.87 8.64 -1.33
CA THR A 61 14.57 9.23 -1.72
C THR A 61 14.43 9.33 -3.23
N ALA A 62 15.47 9.75 -3.95
CA ALA A 62 15.44 9.84 -5.41
C ALA A 62 15.36 8.45 -6.08
N LEU A 63 16.10 7.47 -5.56
CA LEU A 63 16.09 6.09 -6.03
C LEU A 63 14.67 5.50 -5.93
N ARG A 64 14.06 5.50 -4.75
CA ARG A 64 12.72 4.94 -4.49
C ARG A 64 11.62 5.65 -5.27
N ARG A 65 11.72 6.97 -5.49
CA ARG A 65 10.81 7.72 -6.37
C ARG A 65 10.90 7.25 -7.82
N ARG A 66 12.11 6.99 -8.30
CA ARG A 66 12.31 6.47 -9.65
C ARG A 66 11.68 5.09 -9.80
N GLU A 67 11.88 4.20 -8.84
CA GLU A 67 11.29 2.85 -8.81
C GLU A 67 9.75 2.92 -8.85
N ALA A 68 9.14 3.77 -8.03
CA ALA A 68 7.69 3.98 -8.03
C ALA A 68 7.17 4.53 -9.38
N GLU A 69 7.92 5.44 -10.02
CA GLU A 69 7.54 5.97 -11.34
C GLU A 69 7.73 4.93 -12.44
N ASP A 70 8.77 4.10 -12.39
CA ASP A 70 8.99 3.01 -13.36
C ASP A 70 7.89 1.95 -13.23
N TRP A 71 7.45 1.63 -12.02
CA TRP A 71 6.27 0.80 -11.77
C TRP A 71 5.00 1.43 -12.35
N ARG A 72 4.71 2.70 -12.07
CA ARG A 72 3.54 3.42 -12.59
C ARG A 72 3.47 3.38 -14.12
N ARG A 73 4.61 3.55 -14.79
CA ARG A 73 4.70 3.55 -16.26
C ARG A 73 4.30 2.23 -16.90
N GLN A 74 4.35 1.11 -16.19
CA GLN A 74 3.95 -0.19 -16.73
C GLN A 74 2.47 -0.21 -17.15
N TYR A 75 1.60 0.56 -16.50
CA TYR A 75 0.17 0.62 -16.83
C TYR A 75 -0.15 1.42 -18.09
N ARG A 76 0.76 2.25 -18.59
CA ARG A 76 0.56 3.12 -19.77
C ARG A 76 -0.75 3.90 -19.72
N SER A 77 -1.18 4.31 -18.52
CA SER A 77 -2.46 4.98 -18.27
C SER A 77 -2.25 6.35 -17.63
N ALA A 78 -2.84 7.39 -18.23
CA ALA A 78 -2.88 8.72 -17.62
C ALA A 78 -3.84 8.80 -16.43
N LYS A 79 -4.67 7.77 -16.20
CA LYS A 79 -5.59 7.69 -15.06
C LYS A 79 -4.93 7.16 -13.79
N LEU A 80 -3.68 6.66 -13.86
CA LEU A 80 -2.87 6.31 -12.69
C LEU A 80 -1.91 7.46 -12.38
N THR A 81 -2.07 8.06 -11.21
CA THR A 81 -1.24 9.17 -10.73
C THR A 81 -0.63 8.83 -9.37
N ILE A 82 0.53 9.41 -9.07
CA ILE A 82 1.16 9.34 -7.75
C ILE A 82 1.23 10.74 -7.16
N THR A 83 0.67 10.91 -5.96
CA THR A 83 0.81 12.11 -5.14
C THR A 83 1.78 11.80 -4.00
N ASP A 84 2.96 12.43 -4.02
CA ASP A 84 4.01 12.25 -3.04
C ASP A 84 3.88 13.28 -1.91
N LEU A 85 3.60 12.83 -0.67
CA LEU A 85 3.49 13.70 0.50
C LEU A 85 4.85 14.11 1.06
N ASN A 86 5.93 13.47 0.61
CA ASN A 86 7.30 13.81 0.99
C ASN A 86 7.52 13.85 2.52
N LEU A 87 6.85 12.96 3.25
CA LEU A 87 7.05 12.82 4.70
C LEU A 87 8.30 11.99 4.97
N LYS A 88 8.94 12.23 6.11
CA LYS A 88 10.00 11.36 6.62
C LYS A 88 9.40 10.03 7.08
N ASP A 89 10.10 8.92 6.85
CA ASP A 89 9.76 7.61 7.38
C ASP A 89 9.82 7.57 8.92
N ALA A 90 9.38 6.47 9.52
CA ALA A 90 9.28 6.31 10.96
C ALA A 90 10.62 6.54 11.66
N ARG A 91 11.73 6.00 11.15
CA ARG A 91 13.06 6.16 11.76
C ARG A 91 13.46 7.63 11.87
N LEU A 92 13.28 8.38 10.79
CA LEU A 92 13.62 9.80 10.72
C LEU A 92 12.61 10.71 11.43
N ARG A 93 11.34 10.31 11.47
CA ARG A 93 10.23 11.10 12.02
C ARG A 93 10.07 10.89 13.52
N LEU A 94 10.21 9.64 13.98
CA LEU A 94 10.00 9.24 15.37
C LEU A 94 11.32 9.12 16.15
N HIS A 95 12.47 9.33 15.46
CA HIS A 95 13.81 9.21 16.03
C HIS A 95 14.06 7.87 16.73
N CYS A 96 13.64 6.77 16.10
CA CYS A 96 13.78 5.41 16.61
C CYS A 96 14.81 4.58 15.83
N ALA A 97 15.30 3.51 16.44
CA ALA A 97 16.14 2.51 15.77
C ALA A 97 15.32 1.68 14.78
N ALA A 98 15.99 0.98 13.87
CA ALA A 98 15.32 0.15 12.86
C ALA A 98 14.50 -0.98 13.48
N GLU A 99 15.02 -1.60 14.54
CA GLU A 99 14.37 -2.68 15.30
C GLU A 99 13.12 -2.22 16.07
N ASP A 100 12.98 -0.93 16.34
CA ASP A 100 11.88 -0.37 17.12
C ASP A 100 10.68 0.04 16.26
N VAL A 101 10.80 0.08 14.93
CA VAL A 101 9.75 0.59 14.03
C VAL A 101 8.42 -0.19 14.12
N THR A 102 8.45 -1.43 14.57
CA THR A 102 7.26 -2.27 14.75
C THR A 102 6.64 -2.17 16.14
N SER A 103 7.40 -1.75 17.15
CA SER A 103 6.97 -1.66 18.55
C SER A 103 6.66 -0.24 19.02
N ILE A 104 7.25 0.79 18.39
CA ILE A 104 7.05 2.18 18.78
C ILE A 104 5.59 2.59 18.66
N ALA A 105 5.04 3.25 19.68
CA ALA A 105 3.66 3.74 19.64
C ALA A 105 3.46 4.79 18.56
N VAL A 106 2.36 4.67 17.82
CA VAL A 106 1.89 5.71 16.89
C VAL A 106 0.84 6.57 17.59
N ASN A 107 0.85 7.87 17.29
CA ASN A 107 0.00 8.84 17.97
C ASN A 107 -0.70 9.73 16.92
N GLU A 108 -2.00 9.96 17.07
CA GLU A 108 -2.79 10.83 16.19
C GLU A 108 -2.34 12.30 16.23
N ALA A 109 -1.59 12.72 17.26
CA ALA A 109 -0.95 14.02 17.30
C ALA A 109 0.23 14.16 16.30
N ASP A 110 0.66 13.06 15.67
CA ASP A 110 1.65 13.11 14.61
C ASP A 110 1.12 13.91 13.41
N LYS A 111 1.89 14.91 12.99
CA LYS A 111 1.55 15.78 11.86
C LYS A 111 1.32 15.02 10.54
N ALA A 112 1.79 13.77 10.45
CA ALA A 112 1.55 12.90 9.31
C ALA A 112 0.04 12.65 9.09
N PHE A 113 -0.74 12.44 10.15
CA PHE A 113 -2.20 12.29 10.05
C PHE A 113 -2.86 13.45 9.32
N ALA A 114 -2.63 14.69 9.80
CA ALA A 114 -3.21 15.88 9.19
C ALA A 114 -2.85 16.01 7.69
N LYS A 115 -1.62 15.62 7.32
CA LYS A 115 -1.17 15.67 5.92
C LYS A 115 -1.82 14.59 5.06
N ILE A 116 -1.99 13.37 5.58
CA ILE A 116 -2.70 12.29 4.88
C ILE A 116 -4.16 12.71 4.68
N HIS A 117 -4.85 13.17 5.72
CA HIS A 117 -6.24 13.67 5.60
C HIS A 117 -6.37 14.79 4.58
N THR A 118 -5.52 15.81 4.64
CA THR A 118 -5.55 16.90 3.66
C THR A 118 -5.34 16.41 2.22
N ALA A 119 -4.48 15.42 2.02
CA ALA A 119 -4.26 14.82 0.70
C ALA A 119 -5.51 14.08 0.20
N LEU A 120 -6.15 13.29 1.08
CA LEU A 120 -7.39 12.58 0.75
C LEU A 120 -8.54 13.53 0.42
N GLU A 121 -8.72 14.60 1.19
CA GLU A 121 -9.71 15.65 0.89
C GLU A 121 -9.47 16.29 -0.48
N ARG A 122 -8.21 16.63 -0.79
CA ARG A 122 -7.82 17.21 -2.10
C ARG A 122 -8.00 16.23 -3.24
N SER A 123 -7.80 14.96 -2.99
CA SER A 123 -8.02 13.89 -3.96
C SER A 123 -9.45 13.87 -4.49
N ARG A 124 -10.44 14.20 -3.66
CA ARG A 124 -11.88 14.07 -3.98
C ARG A 124 -12.22 12.68 -4.51
N ALA A 125 -11.55 11.67 -4.01
CA ALA A 125 -11.82 10.28 -4.35
C ALA A 125 -13.20 9.86 -3.83
N GLY A 126 -13.90 9.03 -4.58
CA GLY A 126 -15.18 8.43 -4.14
C GLY A 126 -14.97 7.17 -3.30
N ALA A 127 -13.75 6.61 -3.31
CA ALA A 127 -13.37 5.47 -2.50
C ALA A 127 -11.90 5.58 -2.09
N VAL A 128 -11.54 5.02 -0.93
CA VAL A 128 -10.16 5.03 -0.42
C VAL A 128 -9.74 3.63 0.01
N VAL A 129 -8.50 3.26 -0.29
CA VAL A 129 -7.90 1.99 0.12
C VAL A 129 -6.71 2.27 1.01
N PHE A 130 -6.65 1.62 2.17
CA PHE A 130 -5.62 1.76 3.19
C PHE A 130 -4.85 0.46 3.40
N PRO A 131 -3.64 0.46 3.98
CA PRO A 131 -2.98 -0.75 4.44
C PRO A 131 -3.72 -1.36 5.64
N LEU A 132 -3.68 -2.69 5.80
CA LEU A 132 -4.05 -3.37 7.05
C LEU A 132 -3.01 -3.16 8.16
N ALA A 133 -1.82 -2.69 7.81
CA ALA A 133 -0.66 -2.57 8.68
C ALA A 133 -0.18 -3.91 9.25
N LEU A 134 -0.19 -4.96 8.41
CA LEU A 134 0.48 -6.22 8.71
C LEU A 134 1.98 -5.98 8.95
N GLY A 135 2.61 -6.82 9.77
CA GLY A 135 4.01 -6.59 10.18
C GLY A 135 4.20 -5.48 11.22
N GLY A 136 3.18 -4.65 11.48
CA GLY A 136 3.17 -3.68 12.58
C GLY A 136 4.06 -2.44 12.38
N HIS A 137 4.62 -2.19 11.20
CA HIS A 137 5.49 -1.03 10.94
C HIS A 137 4.77 0.29 11.26
N ALA A 138 5.43 1.21 11.98
CA ALA A 138 4.81 2.45 12.47
C ALA A 138 4.21 3.33 11.35
N ASP A 139 4.83 3.38 10.17
CA ASP A 139 4.30 4.13 9.03
C ASP A 139 3.02 3.50 8.49
N HIS A 140 2.94 2.16 8.41
CA HIS A 140 1.74 1.43 8.00
C HIS A 140 0.61 1.63 9.01
N ARG A 141 0.91 1.53 10.32
CA ARG A 141 -0.07 1.80 11.38
C ARG A 141 -0.56 3.26 11.36
N THR A 142 0.33 4.22 11.12
CA THR A 142 -0.05 5.63 10.98
C THR A 142 -0.98 5.83 9.78
N ALA A 143 -0.67 5.23 8.63
CA ALA A 143 -1.50 5.29 7.43
C ALA A 143 -2.85 4.59 7.64
N MET A 144 -2.87 3.41 8.26
CA MET A 144 -4.08 2.64 8.58
C MET A 144 -5.02 3.44 9.50
N LEU A 145 -4.51 4.02 10.57
CA LEU A 145 -5.32 4.80 11.51
C LEU A 145 -5.96 6.05 10.87
N ALA A 146 -5.38 6.58 9.79
CA ALA A 146 -5.99 7.67 9.02
C ALA A 146 -7.33 7.26 8.35
N ALA A 147 -7.66 5.96 8.32
CA ALA A 147 -8.96 5.47 7.84
C ALA A 147 -10.12 5.80 8.79
N ALA A 148 -9.88 6.12 10.05
CA ALA A 148 -10.93 6.31 11.05
C ALA A 148 -11.98 7.38 10.66
N ALA A 149 -11.55 8.48 10.04
CA ALA A 149 -12.48 9.52 9.58
C ALA A 149 -13.28 9.10 8.32
N PRO A 150 -12.69 8.57 7.24
CA PRO A 150 -13.43 8.21 6.04
C PRO A 150 -14.28 6.94 6.17
N VAL A 151 -13.92 5.99 7.04
CA VAL A 151 -14.58 4.67 7.10
C VAL A 151 -16.08 4.74 7.42
N GLY A 152 -16.51 5.72 8.20
CA GLY A 152 -17.92 5.93 8.56
C GLY A 152 -18.76 6.67 7.51
N THR A 153 -18.13 7.25 6.49
CA THR A 153 -18.80 8.20 5.57
C THR A 153 -18.66 7.85 4.10
N MET A 154 -17.74 6.95 3.73
CA MET A 154 -17.48 6.63 2.33
C MET A 154 -17.04 5.18 2.11
N ALA A 155 -16.89 4.78 0.85
CA ALA A 155 -16.35 3.48 0.47
C ALA A 155 -14.88 3.37 0.89
N VAL A 156 -14.59 2.44 1.80
CA VAL A 156 -13.24 2.17 2.30
C VAL A 156 -12.95 0.67 2.21
N ALA A 157 -11.73 0.35 1.78
CA ALA A 157 -11.19 -1.00 1.86
C ALA A 157 -9.77 -0.97 2.41
N PHE A 158 -9.29 -2.12 2.87
CA PHE A 158 -7.94 -2.32 3.37
C PHE A 158 -7.26 -3.42 2.56
N TYR A 159 -6.00 -3.20 2.19
CA TYR A 159 -5.21 -4.19 1.48
C TYR A 159 -4.26 -4.95 2.41
N GLU A 160 -3.91 -6.14 2.01
CA GLU A 160 -2.94 -7.00 2.69
C GLU A 160 -1.53 -6.55 2.31
N ASP A 161 -0.79 -6.05 3.30
CA ASP A 161 0.54 -5.46 3.10
C ASP A 161 1.55 -6.54 2.68
N LEU A 162 2.10 -6.46 1.49
CA LEU A 162 3.15 -7.34 1.01
C LEU A 162 4.54 -6.66 1.16
N PRO A 163 5.55 -7.43 1.59
CA PRO A 163 5.60 -8.90 1.72
C PRO A 163 5.06 -9.49 3.04
N ASP A 164 4.72 -8.68 4.05
CA ASP A 164 4.35 -9.13 5.39
C ASP A 164 3.17 -10.11 5.41
N ALA A 165 2.14 -9.87 4.59
CA ALA A 165 0.99 -10.77 4.44
C ALA A 165 1.40 -12.17 3.99
N ALA A 166 2.34 -12.28 3.08
CA ALA A 166 2.80 -13.56 2.57
C ALA A 166 3.71 -14.29 3.58
N ALA A 167 4.41 -13.55 4.44
CA ALA A 167 5.24 -14.13 5.50
C ALA A 167 4.41 -14.60 6.71
N ALA A 168 3.22 -14.03 6.92
CA ALA A 168 2.39 -14.28 8.11
C ALA A 168 0.90 -14.38 7.75
N GLU A 169 0.52 -15.21 6.78
CA GLU A 169 -0.85 -15.34 6.26
C GLU A 169 -1.88 -15.62 7.36
N ALA A 170 -1.53 -16.41 8.38
CA ALA A 170 -2.40 -16.68 9.52
C ALA A 170 -2.75 -15.43 10.37
N ALA A 171 -1.96 -14.37 10.29
CA ALA A 171 -2.20 -13.12 11.02
C ALA A 171 -3.21 -12.20 10.32
N ILE A 172 -3.54 -12.45 9.06
CA ILE A 172 -4.38 -11.54 8.26
C ILE A 172 -5.78 -11.41 8.87
N GLU A 173 -6.42 -12.52 9.22
CA GLU A 173 -7.78 -12.50 9.79
C GLU A 173 -7.83 -11.82 11.16
N GLU A 174 -6.82 -12.05 12.01
CA GLU A 174 -6.73 -11.41 13.32
C GLU A 174 -6.53 -9.91 13.18
N GLN A 175 -5.61 -9.49 12.31
CA GLN A 175 -5.36 -8.08 12.04
C GLN A 175 -6.60 -7.40 11.44
N THR A 176 -7.30 -8.06 10.52
CA THR A 176 -8.55 -7.55 9.94
C THR A 176 -9.60 -7.33 11.01
N ARG A 177 -9.75 -8.26 11.96
CA ARG A 177 -10.68 -8.11 13.10
C ARG A 177 -10.28 -6.92 13.96
N THR A 178 -9.00 -6.79 14.28
CA THR A 178 -8.47 -5.66 15.06
C THR A 178 -8.77 -4.32 14.37
N VAL A 179 -8.57 -4.24 13.06
CA VAL A 179 -8.88 -3.03 12.27
C VAL A 179 -10.37 -2.77 12.25
N ALA A 180 -11.22 -3.78 12.05
CA ALA A 180 -12.67 -3.65 12.05
C ALA A 180 -13.21 -3.11 13.38
N GLU A 181 -12.68 -3.61 14.50
CA GLU A 181 -13.01 -3.13 15.85
C GLU A 181 -12.55 -1.68 16.06
N ALA A 182 -11.30 -1.36 15.73
CA ALA A 182 -10.75 -0.02 15.86
C ALA A 182 -11.52 1.02 15.01
N MET A 183 -12.00 0.62 13.84
CA MET A 183 -12.76 1.47 12.91
C MET A 183 -14.27 1.42 13.17
N SER A 184 -14.76 0.63 14.13
CA SER A 184 -16.17 0.42 14.43
C SER A 184 -17.01 0.09 13.18
N THR A 185 -16.48 -0.79 12.30
CA THR A 185 -17.14 -1.19 11.05
C THR A 185 -17.02 -2.69 10.82
N GLN A 186 -17.83 -3.22 9.92
CA GLN A 186 -17.66 -4.57 9.40
C GLN A 186 -16.72 -4.53 8.20
N LEU A 187 -15.83 -5.50 8.10
CA LEU A 187 -14.98 -5.70 6.95
C LEU A 187 -15.24 -7.10 6.37
N VAL A 188 -15.46 -7.16 5.07
CA VAL A 188 -15.66 -8.42 4.35
C VAL A 188 -14.61 -8.56 3.24
N PRO A 189 -14.14 -9.79 2.97
CA PRO A 189 -13.17 -10.03 1.93
C PRO A 189 -13.80 -9.83 0.54
N VAL A 190 -13.09 -9.10 -0.32
CA VAL A 190 -13.52 -8.81 -1.69
C VAL A 190 -12.34 -8.84 -2.66
N PHE A 191 -12.64 -8.99 -3.94
CA PHE A 191 -11.65 -8.95 -5.02
C PHE A 191 -12.04 -7.92 -6.08
N ALA A 192 -11.04 -7.23 -6.63
CA ALA A 192 -11.25 -6.43 -7.83
C ALA A 192 -11.25 -7.37 -9.06
N GLY A 193 -12.41 -7.51 -9.70
CA GLY A 193 -12.58 -8.32 -10.90
C GLY A 193 -12.74 -9.83 -10.67
N ASP A 194 -12.85 -10.56 -11.78
CA ASP A 194 -13.01 -12.01 -11.81
C ASP A 194 -11.64 -12.74 -11.70
N PRO A 195 -11.63 -14.04 -11.35
CA PRO A 195 -10.42 -14.85 -11.41
C PRO A 195 -9.79 -14.82 -12.80
N VAL A 196 -8.46 -14.78 -12.84
CA VAL A 196 -7.68 -14.73 -14.08
C VAL A 196 -6.72 -15.91 -14.17
N ASP A 197 -6.02 -16.03 -15.28
CA ASP A 197 -4.92 -17.00 -15.40
C ASP A 197 -3.86 -16.73 -14.33
N VAL A 198 -3.70 -17.68 -13.41
CA VAL A 198 -2.83 -17.56 -12.23
C VAL A 198 -1.38 -17.36 -12.65
N SER A 199 -0.90 -18.07 -13.68
CA SER A 199 0.48 -17.96 -14.15
C SER A 199 0.76 -16.59 -14.78
N ALA A 200 -0.21 -16.04 -15.53
CA ALA A 200 -0.11 -14.69 -16.07
C ALA A 200 -0.14 -13.62 -14.98
N ALA A 201 -0.98 -13.80 -13.95
CA ALA A 201 -1.04 -12.92 -12.80
C ALA A 201 0.27 -12.91 -12.02
N GLU A 202 0.80 -14.09 -11.69
CA GLU A 202 2.09 -14.25 -11.01
C GLU A 202 3.23 -13.61 -11.80
N THR A 203 3.29 -13.85 -13.12
CA THR A 203 4.28 -13.22 -13.99
C THR A 203 4.15 -11.68 -13.97
N SER A 204 2.93 -11.16 -13.96
CA SER A 204 2.67 -9.72 -13.87
C SER A 204 3.13 -9.16 -12.52
N LYS A 205 2.82 -9.84 -11.42
CA LYS A 205 3.26 -9.44 -10.06
C LYS A 205 4.77 -9.43 -9.95
N ARG A 206 5.45 -10.49 -10.42
CA ARG A 206 6.92 -10.54 -10.44
C ARG A 206 7.52 -9.35 -11.17
N ARG A 207 7.01 -9.02 -12.35
CA ARG A 207 7.47 -7.85 -13.12
C ARG A 207 7.25 -6.54 -12.36
N GLN A 208 6.16 -6.41 -11.61
CA GLN A 208 5.88 -5.23 -10.79
C GLN A 208 6.82 -5.15 -9.59
N ALA A 209 7.03 -6.26 -8.87
CA ALA A 209 7.93 -6.33 -7.74
C ALA A 209 9.39 -5.99 -8.14
N LEU A 210 9.82 -6.44 -9.31
CA LEU A 210 11.14 -6.12 -9.88
C LEU A 210 11.36 -4.62 -10.18
N CYS A 211 10.36 -3.76 -10.07
CA CYS A 211 10.59 -2.31 -10.10
C CYS A 211 11.22 -1.79 -8.80
N PHE A 212 11.11 -2.52 -7.69
CA PHE A 212 11.49 -2.09 -6.35
C PHE A 212 12.74 -2.83 -5.83
N VAL A 213 13.73 -2.98 -6.69
CA VAL A 213 14.96 -3.76 -6.43
C VAL A 213 15.79 -3.22 -5.27
N SER A 214 15.64 -1.95 -4.91
CA SER A 214 16.34 -1.40 -3.74
C SER A 214 15.71 -1.83 -2.41
N GLN A 215 14.47 -2.38 -2.46
CA GLN A 215 13.66 -2.74 -1.29
C GLN A 215 13.49 -4.25 -1.10
N LEU A 216 13.62 -5.04 -2.16
CA LEU A 216 13.34 -6.47 -2.16
C LEU A 216 14.55 -7.27 -2.63
N GLU A 217 14.83 -8.37 -1.94
CA GLU A 217 15.70 -9.42 -2.45
C GLU A 217 14.92 -10.41 -3.34
N ASP A 218 15.61 -11.24 -4.11
CA ASP A 218 15.00 -12.17 -5.06
C ASP A 218 13.96 -13.10 -4.40
N ALA A 219 14.24 -13.60 -3.19
CA ALA A 219 13.32 -14.46 -2.46
C ALA A 219 12.01 -13.73 -2.09
N GLN A 220 12.09 -12.46 -1.74
CA GLN A 220 10.90 -11.64 -1.45
C GLN A 220 10.12 -11.31 -2.74
N VAL A 221 10.79 -11.11 -3.87
CA VAL A 221 10.12 -10.94 -5.17
C VAL A 221 9.28 -12.17 -5.50
N GLU A 222 9.84 -13.38 -5.31
CA GLU A 222 9.09 -14.63 -5.55
C GLU A 222 7.92 -14.79 -4.56
N LEU A 223 8.12 -14.45 -3.29
CA LEU A 223 7.07 -14.49 -2.27
C LEU A 223 5.90 -13.56 -2.63
N VAL A 224 6.19 -12.31 -3.01
CA VAL A 224 5.20 -11.32 -3.45
C VAL A 224 4.48 -11.79 -4.73
N ALA A 225 5.23 -12.34 -5.69
CA ALA A 225 4.65 -12.81 -6.94
C ALA A 225 3.71 -14.01 -6.73
N GLY A 226 4.11 -14.97 -5.91
CA GLY A 226 3.34 -16.18 -5.62
C GLY A 226 2.09 -15.96 -4.79
N PHE A 227 2.01 -14.90 -4.00
CA PHE A 227 0.90 -14.68 -3.07
C PHE A 227 -0.48 -14.62 -3.74
N CYS A 228 -0.59 -14.02 -4.92
CA CYS A 228 -1.85 -13.94 -5.66
C CYS A 228 -2.37 -15.32 -6.13
N THR A 229 -1.54 -16.36 -6.15
CA THR A 229 -1.94 -17.70 -6.61
C THR A 229 -3.00 -18.30 -5.71
N GLY A 230 -2.90 -18.09 -4.37
CA GLY A 230 -3.90 -18.51 -3.40
C GLY A 230 -5.27 -17.86 -3.58
N TYR A 231 -5.33 -16.78 -4.36
CA TYR A 231 -6.55 -16.00 -4.62
C TYR A 231 -7.01 -16.06 -6.08
N GLY A 232 -6.61 -17.08 -6.81
CA GLY A 232 -7.00 -17.25 -8.21
C GLY A 232 -6.48 -16.14 -9.12
N GLY A 233 -5.24 -15.70 -8.91
CA GLY A 233 -4.58 -14.64 -9.67
C GLY A 233 -5.07 -13.23 -9.36
N ARG A 234 -5.62 -13.01 -8.16
CA ARG A 234 -6.17 -11.72 -7.71
C ARG A 234 -5.47 -11.23 -6.45
N GLU A 235 -5.84 -10.03 -6.01
CA GLU A 235 -5.44 -9.45 -4.72
C GLU A 235 -6.68 -9.22 -3.88
N ARG A 236 -6.64 -9.65 -2.61
CA ARG A 236 -7.75 -9.54 -1.67
C ARG A 236 -7.72 -8.20 -0.96
N LEU A 237 -8.92 -7.65 -0.78
CA LEU A 237 -9.19 -6.46 0.00
C LEU A 237 -10.22 -6.79 1.08
N TRP A 238 -10.24 -6.01 2.13
CA TRP A 238 -11.20 -6.09 3.22
C TRP A 238 -12.03 -4.81 3.24
N ALA A 239 -13.28 -4.91 2.79
CA ALA A 239 -14.11 -3.77 2.44
C ALA A 239 -15.24 -3.52 3.43
N ASN A 240 -15.56 -2.23 3.67
CA ASN A 240 -16.72 -1.84 4.44
C ASN A 240 -18.01 -1.95 3.61
N PRO A 241 -19.23 -1.90 4.25
CA PRO A 241 -20.50 -2.00 3.51
C PRO A 241 -20.68 -0.94 2.42
N ALA A 242 -20.15 0.28 2.60
CA ALA A 242 -20.26 1.34 1.60
C ALA A 242 -19.45 1.03 0.32
N TRP A 243 -18.37 0.28 0.44
CA TRP A 243 -17.60 -0.23 -0.71
C TRP A 243 -18.45 -1.14 -1.58
N LEU A 244 -19.18 -2.10 -0.98
CA LEU A 244 -20.03 -3.05 -1.72
C LEU A 244 -21.14 -2.35 -2.51
N VAL A 245 -21.66 -1.25 -1.98
CA VAL A 245 -22.64 -0.41 -2.69
C VAL A 245 -22.00 0.34 -3.86
N SER A 246 -20.77 0.83 -3.67
CA SER A 246 -20.06 1.65 -4.67
C SER A 246 -19.44 0.82 -5.80
N PHE A 247 -19.12 -0.46 -5.53
CA PHE A 247 -18.49 -1.40 -6.44
C PHE A 247 -19.26 -2.72 -6.49
N PRO A 248 -20.48 -2.73 -7.10
CA PRO A 248 -21.34 -3.91 -7.14
C PRO A 248 -20.72 -5.07 -7.96
N GLU A 249 -19.74 -4.78 -8.83
CA GLU A 249 -18.97 -5.76 -9.57
C GLU A 249 -17.89 -6.46 -8.72
N THR A 250 -17.65 -5.98 -7.49
CA THR A 250 -16.69 -6.61 -6.58
C THR A 250 -17.22 -7.96 -6.11
N ARG A 251 -16.44 -9.02 -6.28
CA ARG A 251 -16.81 -10.36 -5.83
C ARG A 251 -16.44 -10.55 -4.37
N THR A 252 -17.39 -11.05 -3.59
CA THR A 252 -17.09 -11.58 -2.24
C THR A 252 -16.25 -12.84 -2.35
N ALA A 253 -15.31 -13.03 -1.45
CA ALA A 253 -14.43 -14.20 -1.39
C ALA A 253 -15.17 -15.46 -0.95
#